data_9987bd3aa45db606d3ed47115cf17208
#
_entry.id   9987bd3aa45db606d3ed47115cf17208
#
_cell.length_a   1.000
_cell.length_b   1.000
_cell.length_c   1.000
_cell.angle_alpha   90.00
_cell.angle_beta   90.00
_cell.angle_gamma   90.00
#
_symmetry.space_group_name_H-M   'P 1'
#
loop_
_entity.id
_entity.type
_entity.pdbx_description
1 polymer ?
#
loop_
_entity_poly.entity_id
_entity_poly.type
_entity_poly.pdbx_seq_one_letter_code
_entity_poly.pdbx_strand_id
1 'polypeptide(L)'
;MKEAPHEESSGNVFADMGFSQAEAAELTVKSALIMTIRDTIKERELSQQEAARLCGTDQPTLSKVMRGRMESVTIDRLTAWLTALGRTVEIHVRPYDRRTTTGQLVVTS
;
A
#
# COMPACT_ATOMS: atom_id res chain seq x y z
N MET A 1 16.40 -4.17 22.73
CA MET A 1 16.26 -4.19 22.30
C MET A 1 16.17 -4.18 22.07
N LYS A 2 16.23 -4.10 21.85
CA LYS A 2 16.12 -3.98 21.31
C LYS A 2 15.87 -3.80 20.79
N GLU A 3 15.87 -3.75 20.49
CA GLU A 3 15.59 -3.59 19.82
C GLU A 3 14.99 -3.53 19.51
N ALA A 4 14.98 -3.56 19.48
CA ALA A 4 14.30 -3.39 18.95
C ALA A 4 13.79 -3.27 18.70
N PRO A 5 13.89 -3.14 18.57
CA PRO A 5 13.22 -2.85 17.95
C PRO A 5 12.80 -2.93 17.35
N HIS A 6 13.04 -2.98 17.17
CA HIS A 6 12.54 -3.00 16.44
C HIS A 6 11.73 -3.33 16.06
N GLU A 7 11.93 -3.47 15.99
CA GLU A 7 11.07 -3.60 15.60
C GLU A 7 10.31 -3.67 15.45
N GLU A 8 10.33 -3.58 15.62
CA GLU A 8 9.53 -3.30 15.50
C GLU A 8 8.87 -2.88 15.20
N SER A 9 9.30 -2.71 15.44
CA SER A 9 8.59 -1.80 14.90
C SER A 9 7.85 -2.18 13.72
N SER A 10 8.12 -2.98 13.26
CA SER A 10 7.46 -3.62 12.32
C SER A 10 6.32 -2.94 11.67
N GLY A 11 6.48 -2.08 10.85
CA GLY A 11 5.44 -1.46 10.12
C GLY A 11 4.65 -0.44 10.91
N ASN A 12 5.09 -0.12 12.08
CA ASN A 12 4.39 0.83 12.91
C ASN A 12 5.04 2.20 12.94
N VAL A 13 5.81 2.51 11.90
CA VAL A 13 6.44 3.82 11.81
C VAL A 13 5.39 4.92 11.80
N PHE A 14 4.24 4.68 11.19
CA PHE A 14 3.18 5.68 11.15
C PHE A 14 2.54 5.90 12.52
N ALA A 15 2.39 4.83 13.31
CA ALA A 15 1.90 4.97 14.67
C ALA A 15 2.88 5.77 15.51
N ASP A 16 4.18 5.53 15.32
CA ASP A 16 5.22 6.27 16.03
C ASP A 16 5.21 7.75 15.67
N MET A 17 4.69 8.09 14.50
CA MET A 17 4.57 9.48 14.06
C MET A 17 3.29 10.15 14.54
N GLY A 18 2.51 9.48 15.38
CA GLY A 18 1.33 10.07 15.98
C GLY A 18 0.02 9.74 15.30
N PHE A 19 0.02 8.89 14.29
CA PHE A 19 -1.23 8.45 13.66
C PHE A 19 -1.94 7.43 14.55
N SER A 20 -3.26 7.38 14.48
CA SER A 20 -4.02 6.35 15.19
C SER A 20 -3.67 4.99 14.60
N GLN A 21 -4.04 3.91 15.32
CA GLN A 21 -3.78 2.56 14.82
C GLN A 21 -4.47 2.31 13.48
N ALA A 22 -5.70 2.79 13.34
CA ALA A 22 -6.43 2.60 12.09
C ALA A 22 -5.78 3.37 10.94
N GLU A 23 -5.36 4.62 11.21
CA GLU A 23 -4.68 5.43 10.21
C GLU A 23 -3.32 4.82 9.84
N ALA A 24 -2.59 4.35 10.85
CA ALA A 24 -1.29 3.74 10.62
C ALA A 24 -1.42 2.48 9.78
N ALA A 25 -2.44 1.65 10.04
CA ALA A 25 -2.69 0.44 9.27
C ALA A 25 -3.00 0.78 7.82
N GLU A 26 -3.84 1.79 7.60
CA GLU A 26 -4.19 2.20 6.25
C GLU A 26 -2.98 2.71 5.48
N LEU A 27 -2.15 3.55 6.12
CA LEU A 27 -0.97 4.09 5.48
C LEU A 27 0.04 2.99 5.17
N THR A 28 0.17 2.02 6.06
CA THR A 28 1.07 0.88 5.83
C THR A 28 0.64 0.09 4.60
N VAL A 29 -0.67 -0.17 4.48
CA VAL A 29 -1.20 -0.87 3.32
C VAL A 29 -0.98 -0.06 2.05
N LYS A 30 -1.28 1.24 2.09
CA LYS A 30 -1.07 2.10 0.91
C LYS A 30 0.38 2.11 0.49
N SER A 31 1.31 2.20 1.44
CA SER A 31 2.73 2.15 1.15
C SER A 31 3.11 0.87 0.41
N ALA A 32 2.65 -0.27 0.90
CA ALA A 32 2.97 -1.55 0.29
C ALA A 32 2.41 -1.64 -1.14
N LEU A 33 1.17 -1.17 -1.33
CA LEU A 33 0.55 -1.21 -2.65
C LEU A 33 1.27 -0.27 -3.63
N ILE A 34 1.67 0.91 -3.16
CA ILE A 34 2.40 1.87 -3.99
C ILE A 34 3.74 1.29 -4.41
N MET A 35 4.44 0.62 -3.50
CA MET A 35 5.71 -0.01 -3.84
C MET A 35 5.51 -1.08 -4.91
N THR A 36 4.45 -1.88 -4.81
CA THR A 36 4.16 -2.90 -5.80
C THR A 36 3.82 -2.28 -7.15
N ILE A 37 3.08 -1.17 -7.17
CA ILE A 37 2.79 -0.44 -8.40
C ILE A 37 4.09 0.04 -9.03
N ARG A 38 4.95 0.64 -8.23
CA ARG A 38 6.23 1.15 -8.70
C ARG A 38 7.08 0.04 -9.31
N ASP A 39 7.14 -1.10 -8.61
CA ASP A 39 7.89 -2.26 -9.09
C ASP A 39 7.32 -2.79 -10.40
N THR A 40 5.99 -2.80 -10.51
CA THR A 40 5.33 -3.30 -11.71
C THR A 40 5.60 -2.41 -12.91
N ILE A 41 5.56 -1.09 -12.71
CA ILE A 41 5.86 -0.14 -13.77
C ILE A 41 7.28 -0.35 -14.26
N LYS A 42 8.22 -0.53 -13.32
CA LYS A 42 9.61 -0.76 -13.66
C LYS A 42 9.79 -2.10 -14.37
N GLU A 43 9.17 -3.14 -13.86
CA GLU A 43 9.27 -4.48 -14.42
C GLU A 43 8.75 -4.54 -15.85
N ARG A 44 7.67 -3.80 -16.11
CA ARG A 44 7.08 -3.75 -17.45
C ARG A 44 7.73 -2.68 -18.32
N GLU A 45 8.71 -1.95 -17.79
CA GLU A 45 9.41 -0.90 -18.52
C GLU A 45 8.48 0.15 -19.10
N LEU A 46 7.48 0.53 -18.29
CA LEU A 46 6.51 1.54 -18.70
C LEU A 46 7.01 2.93 -18.30
N SER A 47 6.71 3.92 -19.13
CA SER A 47 6.86 5.30 -18.72
C SER A 47 5.72 5.63 -17.76
N GLN A 48 5.89 6.70 -16.99
CA GLN A 48 4.80 7.14 -16.11
C GLN A 48 3.57 7.53 -16.90
N GLN A 49 3.77 8.09 -18.09
CA GLN A 49 2.65 8.47 -18.94
C GLN A 49 1.87 7.25 -19.42
N GLU A 50 2.59 6.19 -19.82
CA GLU A 50 1.97 4.95 -20.23
C GLU A 50 1.22 4.30 -19.07
N ALA A 51 1.86 4.27 -17.90
CA ALA A 51 1.26 3.68 -16.72
C ALA A 51 -0.01 4.44 -16.31
N ALA A 52 0.04 5.76 -16.37
CA ALA A 52 -1.12 6.58 -16.03
C ALA A 52 -2.29 6.30 -16.98
N ARG A 53 -1.99 6.15 -18.26
CA ARG A 53 -3.02 5.83 -19.24
C ARG A 53 -3.67 4.48 -18.95
N LEU A 54 -2.86 3.48 -18.66
CA LEU A 54 -3.38 2.16 -18.30
C LEU A 54 -4.25 2.21 -17.06
N CYS A 55 -3.84 3.01 -16.09
CA CYS A 55 -4.58 3.14 -14.84
C CYS A 55 -5.81 4.04 -14.94
N GLY A 56 -6.01 4.69 -16.09
CA GLY A 56 -7.15 5.58 -16.26
C GLY A 56 -7.03 6.89 -15.50
N THR A 57 -5.80 7.35 -15.29
CA THR A 57 -5.55 8.60 -14.59
C THR A 57 -4.54 9.43 -15.40
N ASP A 58 -4.22 10.62 -14.93
CA ASP A 58 -3.23 11.45 -15.60
C ASP A 58 -1.86 11.28 -14.93
N GLN A 59 -0.81 11.66 -15.67
CA GLN A 59 0.54 11.48 -15.18
C GLN A 59 0.82 12.26 -13.90
N PRO A 60 0.41 13.53 -13.77
CA PRO A 60 0.65 14.26 -12.52
C PRO A 60 0.03 13.57 -11.29
N THR A 61 -1.17 13.00 -11.43
CA THR A 61 -1.83 12.29 -10.34
C THR A 61 -1.03 11.05 -9.96
N LEU A 62 -0.66 10.24 -10.95
CA LEU A 62 0.13 9.04 -10.69
C LEU A 62 1.47 9.40 -10.06
N SER A 63 2.14 10.41 -10.60
CA SER A 63 3.44 10.85 -10.12
C SER A 63 3.38 11.29 -8.66
N LYS A 64 2.32 12.02 -8.31
CA LYS A 64 2.13 12.49 -6.93
C LYS A 64 2.03 11.30 -5.97
N VAL A 65 1.25 10.30 -6.34
CA VAL A 65 1.08 9.11 -5.51
C VAL A 65 2.40 8.34 -5.42
N MET A 66 3.11 8.21 -6.54
CA MET A 66 4.39 7.50 -6.54
C MET A 66 5.45 8.20 -5.70
N ARG A 67 5.29 9.49 -5.44
CA ARG A 67 6.18 10.24 -4.55
C ARG A 67 5.76 10.16 -3.08
N GLY A 68 4.70 9.41 -2.78
CA GLY A 68 4.30 9.16 -1.41
C GLY A 68 3.13 9.98 -0.89
N ARG A 69 2.39 10.66 -1.77
CA ARG A 69 1.20 11.43 -1.35
C ARG A 69 0.04 10.47 -1.14
N MET A 70 0.13 9.68 -0.08
CA MET A 70 -0.81 8.60 0.17
C MET A 70 -2.21 9.09 0.54
N GLU A 71 -2.29 10.28 1.11
CA GLU A 71 -3.58 10.83 1.51
C GLU A 71 -4.46 11.21 0.32
N SER A 72 -3.88 11.28 -0.87
CA SER A 72 -4.62 11.69 -2.06
C SER A 72 -5.19 10.51 -2.85
N VAL A 73 -5.04 9.29 -2.32
CA VAL A 73 -5.47 8.08 -3.03
C VAL A 73 -6.07 7.10 -2.03
N THR A 74 -7.03 6.32 -2.49
CA THR A 74 -7.67 5.29 -1.65
C THR A 74 -7.07 3.94 -1.95
N ILE A 75 -7.24 3.00 -1.02
CA ILE A 75 -6.82 1.61 -1.23
C ILE A 75 -7.54 1.03 -2.44
N ASP A 76 -8.83 1.33 -2.60
CA ASP A 76 -9.62 0.88 -3.75
C ASP A 76 -8.97 1.29 -5.06
N ARG A 77 -8.54 2.54 -5.13
CA ARG A 77 -7.93 3.06 -6.35
C ARG A 77 -6.59 2.38 -6.61
N LEU A 78 -5.80 2.17 -5.56
CA LEU A 78 -4.51 1.51 -5.70
C LEU A 78 -4.66 0.08 -6.19
N THR A 79 -5.64 -0.66 -5.67
CA THR A 79 -5.88 -2.02 -6.13
C THR A 79 -6.37 -2.03 -7.57
N ALA A 80 -7.20 -1.04 -7.95
CA ALA A 80 -7.64 -0.91 -9.34
C ALA A 80 -6.45 -0.64 -10.27
N TRP A 81 -5.51 0.20 -9.85
CA TRP A 81 -4.32 0.47 -10.64
C TRP A 81 -3.47 -0.79 -10.80
N LEU A 82 -3.32 -1.58 -9.73
CA LEU A 82 -2.57 -2.83 -9.80
C LEU A 82 -3.18 -3.79 -10.81
N THR A 83 -4.49 -3.95 -10.81
CA THR A 83 -5.14 -4.84 -11.77
C THR A 83 -5.00 -4.29 -13.19
N ALA A 84 -5.10 -2.98 -13.36
CA ALA A 84 -4.92 -2.36 -14.67
C ALA A 84 -3.50 -2.58 -15.22
N LEU A 85 -2.52 -2.69 -14.31
CA LEU A 85 -1.13 -2.92 -14.68
C LEU A 85 -0.80 -4.40 -14.85
N GLY A 86 -1.76 -5.28 -14.65
CA GLY A 86 -1.58 -6.71 -14.88
C GLY A 86 -1.33 -7.55 -13.65
N ARG A 87 -1.46 -6.97 -12.46
CA ARG A 87 -1.33 -7.73 -11.23
C ARG A 87 -2.68 -8.31 -10.82
N THR A 88 -2.65 -9.45 -10.18
CA THR A 88 -3.85 -10.02 -9.56
C THR A 88 -3.82 -9.68 -8.09
N VAL A 89 -4.89 -9.06 -7.62
CA VAL A 89 -5.02 -8.71 -6.20
C VAL A 89 -5.98 -9.70 -5.57
N GLU A 90 -5.51 -10.38 -4.53
CA GLU A 90 -6.31 -11.36 -3.80
C GLU A 90 -6.56 -10.83 -2.40
N ILE A 91 -7.79 -10.98 -1.93
CA ILE A 91 -8.17 -10.55 -0.59
C ILE A 91 -8.56 -11.78 0.21
N HIS A 92 -7.80 -12.03 1.27
CA HIS A 92 -8.02 -13.18 2.14
C HIS A 92 -8.50 -12.67 3.49
N VAL A 93 -9.59 -13.26 3.98
CA VAL A 93 -10.11 -12.94 5.30
C VAL A 93 -9.95 -14.18 6.16
N ARG A 94 -9.14 -14.07 7.21
CA ARG A 94 -8.85 -15.20 8.08
C ARG A 94 -9.97 -15.43 9.08
N PRO A 95 -10.10 -16.66 9.59
CA PRO A 95 -11.09 -16.95 10.61
C PRO A 95 -10.86 -16.12 11.87
N TYR A 96 -11.93 -15.93 12.62
CA TYR A 96 -11.87 -15.24 13.89
C TYR A 96 -10.97 -16.03 14.87
N ASP A 97 -10.06 -15.30 15.51
CA ASP A 97 -9.18 -15.87 16.53
C ASP A 97 -9.59 -15.25 17.86
N ARG A 98 -10.17 -16.05 18.74
CA ARG A 98 -10.70 -15.56 20.01
C ARG A 98 -9.59 -15.08 20.95
N ARG A 99 -8.33 -15.33 20.62
CA ARG A 99 -7.21 -14.83 21.40
C ARG A 99 -6.90 -13.37 21.14
N THR A 100 -7.54 -12.78 20.14
CA THR A 100 -7.32 -11.38 19.81
C THR A 100 -8.64 -10.63 19.88
N THR A 101 -8.54 -9.34 20.21
CA THR A 101 -9.71 -8.48 20.22
C THR A 101 -9.83 -7.69 18.92
N THR A 102 -8.74 -7.56 18.19
CA THR A 102 -8.71 -6.78 16.96
C THR A 102 -7.86 -7.52 15.94
N GLY A 103 -8.37 -7.61 14.73
CA GLY A 103 -7.61 -8.18 13.62
C GLY A 103 -6.65 -7.16 13.04
N GLN A 104 -6.02 -7.54 11.94
CA GLN A 104 -5.04 -6.71 11.25
C GLN A 104 -5.36 -6.66 9.77
N LEU A 105 -5.01 -5.55 9.15
CA LEU A 105 -5.04 -5.43 7.70
C LEU A 105 -3.60 -5.48 7.23
N VAL A 106 -3.25 -6.52 6.46
CA VAL A 106 -1.87 -6.72 6.01
C VAL A 106 -1.83 -6.96 4.51
N VAL A 107 -0.71 -6.58 3.92
CA VAL A 107 -0.43 -6.86 2.51
C VAL A 107 0.70 -7.88 2.46
N THR A 108 0.47 -8.97 1.75
CA THR A 108 1.48 -9.99 1.54
C THR A 108 1.72 -10.14 0.04
N SER A 109 2.90 -10.60 -0.31
CA SER A 109 3.24 -10.80 -1.72
C SER A 109 3.93 -12.13 -1.94
#